data_ff93c539fe79d2c907cd66d05c0230a3
#
_entry.id   ff93c539fe79d2c907cd66d05c0230a3
#
_cell.length_a   1.000
_cell.length_b   1.000
_cell.length_c   1.000
_cell.angle_alpha   90.00
_cell.angle_beta   90.00
_cell.angle_gamma   90.00
#
_symmetry.space_group_name_H-M   'P 1'
#
loop_
_entity.id
_entity.type
_entity.pdbx_description
1 polymer ?
#
loop_
_entity_poly.entity_id
_entity_poly.type
_entity_poly.pdbx_seq_one_letter_code
_entity_poly.pdbx_strand_id
1 'polypeptide(L)'
;FFFSSRRRHTRSLCDWSSDVCSSDLLDPATDAVAGDVSELVVGAYDDPIALRHLVRGVRVVTFEFENVPVAATKWLEEHCVVAPTPHALEVGQDRLREKTLFRQLGMGTPKFQAADTLEQLRAAVAAVGAPCIVKTRRLGYDGRGQVRLQPGPGLAAAIDAAFAELDQPGTGGLIVEQFVPFERELSVIAARARDGSVAVYPLAENVHRGGVLRLSRAPAPNLDPAIARTAEQFIAALLQHLDYVGVLAVELFEVGGRLLANEMAPRVHNSGHWTIEGSVCSQFEIGRAHV
;
A
#
# COMPACT_ATOMS: atom_id res chain seq x y z
N PHE A 1 -13.14 3.64 -11.86
CA PHE A 1 -11.74 3.26 -11.64
C PHE A 1 -10.88 4.50 -11.49
N PHE A 2 -10.03 4.56 -10.47
CA PHE A 2 -9.00 5.56 -10.33
C PHE A 2 -7.65 4.89 -10.64
N PHE A 3 -6.97 5.31 -11.69
CA PHE A 3 -5.66 4.78 -11.99
C PHE A 3 -4.67 5.93 -12.15
N SER A 4 -3.56 5.87 -11.46
CA SER A 4 -2.35 6.59 -11.82
C SER A 4 -1.39 5.58 -12.45
N SER A 5 -1.30 5.59 -13.77
CA SER A 5 -0.41 4.67 -14.46
C SER A 5 0.88 5.38 -14.88
N ARG A 6 1.88 5.35 -14.05
CA ARG A 6 3.23 5.50 -14.56
C ARG A 6 3.75 4.14 -15.00
N ARG A 7 3.58 3.79 -16.28
CA ARG A 7 4.26 2.72 -17.08
C ARG A 7 4.45 1.30 -16.50
N ARG A 8 4.13 1.02 -15.23
CA ARG A 8 4.46 -0.28 -14.60
C ARG A 8 3.35 -1.33 -14.66
N HIS A 9 2.11 -0.92 -14.94
CA HIS A 9 0.94 -1.82 -14.89
C HIS A 9 0.16 -1.96 -16.20
N THR A 10 0.74 -1.55 -17.33
CA THR A 10 0.05 -1.52 -18.63
C THR A 10 -0.54 -2.89 -19.01
N ARG A 11 0.20 -3.97 -18.75
CA ARG A 11 -0.26 -5.34 -19.05
C ARG A 11 -1.42 -5.74 -18.14
N SER A 12 -1.36 -5.36 -16.87
CA SER A 12 -2.40 -5.63 -15.88
C SER A 12 -3.72 -4.92 -16.20
N LEU A 13 -3.64 -3.70 -16.71
CA LEU A 13 -4.81 -2.92 -17.12
C LEU A 13 -5.47 -3.54 -18.36
N CYS A 14 -4.70 -4.09 -19.29
CA CYS A 14 -5.23 -4.86 -20.42
C CYS A 14 -5.99 -6.09 -19.96
N ASP A 15 -5.51 -6.80 -18.91
CA ASP A 15 -6.20 -7.96 -18.36
C ASP A 15 -7.51 -7.57 -17.66
N TRP A 16 -7.59 -6.36 -17.09
CA TRP A 16 -8.83 -5.83 -16.49
C TRP A 16 -9.90 -5.44 -17.53
N SER A 17 -9.48 -4.98 -18.69
CA SER A 17 -10.39 -4.48 -19.73
C SER A 17 -10.81 -5.55 -20.75
N SER A 18 -10.17 -6.72 -20.78
CA SER A 18 -10.34 -7.71 -21.83
C SER A 18 -11.65 -8.50 -21.79
N ASP A 19 -12.45 -8.41 -20.72
CA ASP A 19 -13.76 -9.03 -20.63
C ASP A 19 -14.90 -7.99 -20.50
N VAL A 20 -15.84 -8.03 -21.41
CA VAL A 20 -17.26 -7.56 -21.44
C VAL A 20 -17.73 -6.44 -20.45
N CYS A 21 -16.91 -5.95 -19.55
CA CYS A 21 -17.22 -4.82 -18.68
C CYS A 21 -16.57 -3.55 -19.24
N SER A 22 -17.38 -2.58 -19.65
CA SER A 22 -16.88 -1.23 -19.89
C SER A 22 -16.28 -0.68 -18.59
N SER A 23 -15.03 -0.26 -18.65
CA SER A 23 -14.34 0.37 -17.52
C SER A 23 -14.06 1.81 -17.88
N ASP A 24 -14.50 2.74 -17.03
CA ASP A 24 -14.18 4.15 -17.16
C ASP A 24 -13.04 4.47 -16.19
N LEU A 25 -12.16 5.34 -16.61
CA LEU A 25 -10.95 5.69 -15.90
C LEU A 25 -10.94 7.18 -15.60
N LEU A 26 -10.62 7.56 -14.36
CA LEU A 26 -10.32 8.95 -14.02
C LEU A 26 -8.83 9.08 -13.73
N ASP A 27 -8.15 9.92 -14.51
CA ASP A 27 -6.74 10.26 -14.29
C ASP A 27 -6.49 11.74 -14.68
N PRO A 28 -5.66 12.49 -13.93
CA PRO A 28 -5.30 13.85 -14.30
C PRO A 28 -4.39 13.94 -15.54
N ALA A 29 -3.72 12.85 -15.92
CA ALA A 29 -2.86 12.82 -17.09
C ALA A 29 -3.66 12.52 -18.37
N THR A 30 -3.52 13.38 -19.37
CA THR A 30 -4.18 13.21 -20.68
C THR A 30 -3.63 12.05 -21.49
N ASP A 31 -2.43 11.57 -21.16
CA ASP A 31 -1.71 10.45 -21.74
C ASP A 31 -1.65 9.24 -20.80
N ALA A 32 -2.61 9.11 -19.89
CA ALA A 32 -2.69 7.97 -18.99
C ALA A 32 -2.78 6.66 -19.81
N VAL A 33 -1.84 5.75 -19.61
CA VAL A 33 -1.69 4.50 -20.40
C VAL A 33 -2.97 3.65 -20.40
N ALA A 34 -3.73 3.69 -19.31
CA ALA A 34 -4.99 2.98 -19.21
C ALA A 34 -6.08 3.53 -20.15
N GLY A 35 -5.93 4.75 -20.64
CA GLY A 35 -6.77 5.33 -21.68
C GLY A 35 -6.68 4.62 -23.04
N ASP A 36 -5.63 3.81 -23.27
CA ASP A 36 -5.51 2.99 -24.47
C ASP A 36 -6.52 1.82 -24.51
N VAL A 37 -7.09 1.45 -23.35
CA VAL A 37 -7.94 0.27 -23.17
C VAL A 37 -9.29 0.55 -22.49
N SER A 38 -9.54 1.79 -22.09
CA SER A 38 -10.76 2.21 -21.39
C SER A 38 -11.11 3.66 -21.70
N GLU A 39 -12.37 4.06 -21.47
CA GLU A 39 -12.76 5.46 -21.56
C GLU A 39 -12.04 6.29 -20.48
N LEU A 40 -11.28 7.30 -20.91
CA LEU A 40 -10.51 8.16 -20.04
C LEU A 40 -11.27 9.45 -19.75
N VAL A 41 -11.65 9.64 -18.51
CA VAL A 41 -12.10 10.93 -17.96
C VAL A 41 -10.88 11.68 -17.46
N VAL A 42 -10.50 12.75 -18.15
CA VAL A 42 -9.35 13.57 -17.74
C VAL A 42 -9.81 14.60 -16.70
N GLY A 43 -9.23 14.55 -15.51
CA GLY A 43 -9.55 15.50 -14.42
C GLY A 43 -8.79 15.18 -13.14
N ALA A 44 -8.75 16.16 -12.23
CA ALA A 44 -8.22 15.90 -10.90
C ALA A 44 -9.10 14.88 -10.15
N TYR A 45 -8.49 14.08 -9.28
CA TYR A 45 -9.22 13.05 -8.53
C TYR A 45 -10.30 13.58 -7.58
N ASP A 46 -10.30 14.87 -7.30
CA ASP A 46 -11.29 15.60 -6.50
C ASP A 46 -12.14 16.58 -7.31
N ASP A 47 -12.02 16.58 -8.64
CA ASP A 47 -12.87 17.40 -9.51
C ASP A 47 -14.33 16.91 -9.47
N PRO A 48 -15.28 17.72 -8.98
CA PRO A 48 -16.67 17.31 -8.86
C PRO A 48 -17.35 17.00 -10.20
N ILE A 49 -16.86 17.56 -11.33
CA ILE A 49 -17.40 17.31 -12.66
C ILE A 49 -16.93 15.93 -13.14
N ALA A 50 -15.64 15.66 -13.01
CA ALA A 50 -15.05 14.38 -13.37
C ALA A 50 -15.63 13.23 -12.51
N LEU A 51 -15.78 13.44 -11.19
CA LEU A 51 -16.40 12.48 -10.29
C LEU A 51 -17.84 12.16 -10.67
N ARG A 52 -18.65 13.19 -10.98
CA ARG A 52 -20.03 12.99 -11.47
C ARG A 52 -20.08 12.27 -12.82
N HIS A 53 -19.08 12.45 -13.67
CA HIS A 53 -18.98 11.69 -14.92
C HIS A 53 -18.65 10.23 -14.62
N LEU A 54 -17.65 9.98 -13.78
CA LEU A 54 -17.18 8.64 -13.42
C LEU A 54 -18.28 7.74 -12.84
N VAL A 55 -19.21 8.28 -12.03
CA VAL A 55 -20.27 7.46 -11.39
C VAL A 55 -21.46 7.15 -12.30
N ARG A 56 -21.49 7.68 -13.55
CA ARG A 56 -22.60 7.43 -14.46
C ARG A 56 -22.57 5.99 -14.98
N GLY A 57 -23.53 5.19 -14.51
CA GLY A 57 -23.71 3.81 -15.00
C GLY A 57 -22.72 2.79 -14.44
N VAL A 58 -21.80 3.20 -13.56
CA VAL A 58 -20.86 2.27 -12.95
C VAL A 58 -21.50 1.54 -11.77
N ARG A 59 -21.14 0.28 -11.58
CA ARG A 59 -21.61 -0.56 -10.47
C ARG A 59 -20.72 -0.46 -9.25
N VAL A 60 -19.43 -0.25 -9.47
CA VAL A 60 -18.41 -0.18 -8.43
C VAL A 60 -17.26 0.72 -8.88
N VAL A 61 -16.71 1.48 -7.96
CA VAL A 61 -15.48 2.25 -8.13
C VAL A 61 -14.39 1.60 -7.27
N THR A 62 -13.22 1.43 -7.86
CA THR A 62 -12.01 0.98 -7.18
C THR A 62 -10.86 1.94 -7.47
N PHE A 63 -9.75 1.81 -6.77
CA PHE A 63 -8.55 2.61 -7.00
C PHE A 63 -7.31 1.71 -6.97
N GLU A 64 -6.33 2.08 -7.78
CA GLU A 64 -5.01 1.46 -7.77
C GLU A 64 -3.93 2.43 -7.26
N PHE A 65 -4.23 3.73 -7.29
CA PHE A 65 -3.35 4.76 -6.76
C PHE A 65 -3.71 5.09 -5.31
N GLU A 66 -2.81 4.81 -4.39
CA GLU A 66 -3.05 4.95 -2.94
C GLU A 66 -3.24 6.41 -2.47
N ASN A 67 -2.81 7.39 -3.25
CA ASN A 67 -2.89 8.81 -2.84
C ASN A 67 -4.09 9.54 -3.44
N VAL A 68 -5.13 8.83 -3.86
CA VAL A 68 -6.42 9.43 -4.19
C VAL A 68 -6.97 10.14 -2.95
N PRO A 69 -7.49 11.38 -3.06
CA PRO A 69 -8.05 12.09 -1.92
C PRO A 69 -9.19 11.30 -1.25
N VAL A 70 -9.06 11.05 0.05
CA VAL A 70 -10.09 10.30 0.82
C VAL A 70 -11.46 11.01 0.75
N ALA A 71 -11.49 12.34 0.69
CA ALA A 71 -12.72 13.08 0.53
C ALA A 71 -13.46 12.73 -0.77
N ALA A 72 -12.72 12.51 -1.86
CA ALA A 72 -13.29 12.08 -3.13
C ALA A 72 -13.88 10.68 -3.04
N THR A 73 -13.18 9.72 -2.41
CA THR A 73 -13.70 8.37 -2.23
C THR A 73 -14.92 8.32 -1.30
N LYS A 74 -14.98 9.15 -0.26
CA LYS A 74 -16.17 9.31 0.60
C LYS A 74 -17.36 9.88 -0.18
N TRP A 75 -17.12 10.88 -1.02
CA TRP A 75 -18.17 11.41 -1.89
C TRP A 75 -18.67 10.34 -2.88
N LEU A 76 -17.78 9.54 -3.45
CA LEU A 76 -18.14 8.43 -4.35
C LEU A 76 -18.99 7.38 -3.62
N GLU A 77 -18.66 7.05 -2.37
CA GLU A 77 -19.41 6.08 -1.54
C GLU A 77 -20.87 6.48 -1.32
N GLU A 78 -21.19 7.78 -1.34
CA GLU A 78 -22.58 8.28 -1.28
C GLU A 78 -23.36 8.04 -2.59
N HIS A 79 -22.66 7.74 -3.71
CA HIS A 79 -23.26 7.64 -5.04
C HIS A 79 -23.18 6.26 -5.66
N CYS A 80 -22.21 5.46 -5.29
CA CYS A 80 -21.98 4.11 -5.80
C CYS A 80 -21.23 3.26 -4.78
N VAL A 81 -21.05 1.98 -5.09
CA VAL A 81 -20.18 1.12 -4.27
C VAL A 81 -18.73 1.50 -4.50
N VAL A 82 -17.99 1.73 -3.43
CA VAL A 82 -16.53 1.94 -3.44
C VAL A 82 -15.86 0.75 -2.74
N ALA A 83 -14.96 0.09 -3.43
CA ALA A 83 -14.23 -1.05 -2.88
C ALA A 83 -12.76 -1.01 -3.34
N PRO A 84 -11.82 -1.08 -2.40
CA PRO A 84 -11.99 -1.14 -0.95
C PRO A 84 -12.57 0.14 -0.36
N THR A 85 -12.95 0.09 0.93
CA THR A 85 -13.62 1.21 1.61
C THR A 85 -12.73 2.46 1.70
N PRO A 86 -13.31 3.68 1.73
CA PRO A 86 -12.55 4.90 1.99
C PRO A 86 -11.76 4.85 3.29
N HIS A 87 -12.24 4.12 4.29
CA HIS A 87 -11.52 3.91 5.55
C HIS A 87 -10.22 3.11 5.36
N ALA A 88 -10.26 2.04 4.57
CA ALA A 88 -9.07 1.26 4.25
C ALA A 88 -8.00 2.10 3.53
N LEU A 89 -8.43 2.95 2.59
CA LEU A 89 -7.56 3.91 1.92
C LEU A 89 -6.95 4.93 2.91
N GLU A 90 -7.76 5.50 3.80
CA GLU A 90 -7.32 6.47 4.81
C GLU A 90 -6.26 5.90 5.76
N VAL A 91 -6.41 4.63 6.13
CA VAL A 91 -5.41 3.91 6.95
C VAL A 91 -4.13 3.68 6.16
N GLY A 92 -4.22 3.16 4.93
CA GLY A 92 -3.04 2.86 4.10
C GLY A 92 -2.26 4.10 3.67
N GLN A 93 -2.91 5.27 3.59
CA GLN A 93 -2.25 6.52 3.24
C GLN A 93 -1.35 7.09 4.35
N ASP A 94 -1.52 6.69 5.61
CA ASP A 94 -0.80 7.28 6.74
C ASP A 94 -0.06 6.19 7.54
N ARG A 95 1.26 6.15 7.43
CA ARG A 95 2.13 5.16 8.08
C ARG A 95 1.94 5.08 9.61
N LEU A 96 1.56 6.17 10.26
CA LEU A 96 1.29 6.16 11.69
C LEU A 96 -0.01 5.43 12.02
N ARG A 97 -1.09 5.70 11.25
CA ARG A 97 -2.37 5.01 11.40
C ARG A 97 -2.23 3.53 11.09
N GLU A 98 -1.59 3.21 9.98
CA GLU A 98 -1.32 1.85 9.53
C GLU A 98 -0.59 1.02 10.58
N LYS A 99 0.56 1.49 11.06
CA LYS A 99 1.35 0.77 12.08
C LYS A 99 0.65 0.70 13.43
N THR A 100 -0.13 1.71 13.78
CA THR A 100 -0.97 1.69 14.98
C THR A 100 -2.02 0.59 14.88
N LEU A 101 -2.70 0.47 13.74
CA LEU A 101 -3.67 -0.59 13.48
C LEU A 101 -3.00 -1.98 13.52
N PHE A 102 -1.83 -2.15 12.92
CA PHE A 102 -1.10 -3.42 12.98
C PHE A 102 -0.86 -3.87 14.41
N ARG A 103 -0.43 -2.97 15.29
CA ARG A 103 -0.24 -3.27 16.72
C ARG A 103 -1.55 -3.60 17.44
N GLN A 104 -2.64 -2.87 17.14
CA GLN A 104 -3.96 -3.15 17.72
C GLN A 104 -4.46 -4.55 17.35
N LEU A 105 -4.10 -5.03 16.15
CA LEU A 105 -4.42 -6.39 15.68
C LEU A 105 -3.41 -7.45 16.16
N GLY A 106 -2.46 -7.09 17.04
CA GLY A 106 -1.49 -8.02 17.61
C GLY A 106 -0.29 -8.34 16.73
N MET A 107 -0.12 -7.69 15.57
CA MET A 107 1.07 -7.85 14.75
C MET A 107 2.22 -7.01 15.27
N GLY A 108 3.40 -7.62 15.36
CA GLY A 108 4.65 -6.90 15.62
C GLY A 108 4.97 -5.91 14.51
N THR A 109 5.53 -4.78 14.89
CA THR A 109 6.07 -3.77 13.95
C THR A 109 7.47 -3.37 14.38
N PRO A 110 8.30 -2.80 13.52
CA PRO A 110 9.46 -2.05 13.97
C PRO A 110 9.05 -1.03 15.06
N LYS A 111 9.92 -0.68 15.99
CA LYS A 111 9.63 0.44 16.88
C LYS A 111 9.41 1.70 16.05
N PHE A 112 8.43 2.49 16.38
CA PHE A 112 8.18 3.75 15.68
C PHE A 112 7.71 4.85 16.61
N GLN A 113 7.94 6.10 16.19
CA GLN A 113 7.53 7.32 16.89
C GLN A 113 7.18 8.39 15.85
N ALA A 114 6.06 9.06 16.04
CA ALA A 114 5.67 10.21 15.20
C ALA A 114 6.44 11.48 15.58
N ALA A 115 6.60 12.39 14.62
CA ALA A 115 7.21 13.69 14.83
C ALA A 115 6.62 14.72 13.85
N ASP A 116 6.04 15.79 14.39
CA ASP A 116 5.45 16.89 13.63
C ASP A 116 6.32 18.17 13.68
N THR A 117 7.37 18.17 14.51
CA THR A 117 8.34 19.28 14.65
C THR A 117 9.76 18.73 14.72
N LEU A 118 10.75 19.58 14.46
CA LEU A 118 12.16 19.20 14.59
C LEU A 118 12.51 18.74 16.02
N GLU A 119 11.96 19.37 17.04
CA GLU A 119 12.16 18.97 18.43
C GLU A 119 11.60 17.58 18.69
N GLN A 120 10.38 17.30 18.20
CA GLN A 120 9.79 15.97 18.28
C GLN A 120 10.58 14.94 17.48
N LEU A 121 11.13 15.30 16.30
CA LEU A 121 11.99 14.41 15.53
C LEU A 121 13.25 14.01 16.30
N ARG A 122 13.91 14.96 16.94
CA ARG A 122 15.07 14.68 17.80
C ARG A 122 14.71 13.74 18.95
N ALA A 123 13.59 13.99 19.63
CA ALA A 123 13.08 13.13 20.69
C ALA A 123 12.72 11.73 20.18
N ALA A 124 12.07 11.64 19.01
CA ALA A 124 11.70 10.37 18.39
C ALA A 124 12.92 9.53 18.02
N VAL A 125 13.96 10.15 17.43
CA VAL A 125 15.22 9.46 17.11
C VAL A 125 15.91 8.98 18.39
N ALA A 126 15.89 9.76 19.46
CA ALA A 126 16.45 9.33 20.75
C ALA A 126 15.67 8.14 21.35
N ALA A 127 14.35 8.11 21.22
CA ALA A 127 13.48 7.05 21.75
C ALA A 127 13.56 5.74 20.92
N VAL A 128 13.63 5.86 19.61
CA VAL A 128 13.73 4.68 18.69
C VAL A 128 15.15 4.12 18.70
N GLY A 129 16.16 5.00 18.71
CA GLY A 129 17.58 4.67 18.61
C GLY A 129 18.06 4.59 17.15
N ALA A 130 19.31 5.02 16.90
CA ALA A 130 19.97 4.85 15.62
C ALA A 130 20.73 3.50 15.57
N PRO A 131 20.79 2.81 14.40
CA PRO A 131 20.28 3.26 13.11
C PRO A 131 18.74 3.23 13.03
N CYS A 132 18.16 4.26 12.40
CA CYS A 132 16.72 4.37 12.19
C CYS A 132 16.42 4.98 10.82
N ILE A 133 15.15 4.95 10.41
CA ILE A 133 14.67 5.53 9.17
C ILE A 133 13.64 6.59 9.53
N VAL A 134 13.86 7.81 9.06
CA VAL A 134 12.85 8.88 9.08
C VAL A 134 12.08 8.80 7.77
N LYS A 135 10.76 8.77 7.85
CA LYS A 135 9.89 8.71 6.67
C LYS A 135 8.83 9.80 6.75
N THR A 136 8.37 10.28 5.61
CA THR A 136 7.11 11.02 5.55
C THR A 136 5.97 10.07 5.93
N ARG A 137 4.97 10.57 6.66
CA ARG A 137 3.79 9.75 7.01
C ARG A 137 2.94 9.44 5.78
N ARG A 138 2.91 10.36 4.82
CA ARG A 138 2.11 10.24 3.58
C ARG A 138 2.99 10.51 2.35
N LEU A 139 2.53 10.10 1.17
CA LEU A 139 3.13 10.40 -0.13
C LEU A 139 4.51 9.75 -0.40
N GLY A 140 5.04 8.93 0.51
CA GLY A 140 6.28 8.18 0.27
C GLY A 140 6.04 6.95 -0.59
N TYR A 141 6.87 6.72 -1.61
CA TYR A 141 6.82 5.55 -2.49
C TYR A 141 8.19 5.22 -3.10
N ASP A 142 8.43 3.97 -3.48
CA ASP A 142 9.64 3.52 -4.17
C ASP A 142 10.95 4.03 -3.51
N GLY A 143 11.03 4.04 -2.18
CA GLY A 143 12.18 4.55 -1.43
C GLY A 143 12.30 6.08 -1.35
N ARG A 144 11.37 6.83 -1.93
CA ARG A 144 11.28 8.30 -1.78
C ARG A 144 10.58 8.68 -0.48
N GLY A 145 10.87 9.89 0.00
CA GLY A 145 10.29 10.39 1.25
C GLY A 145 10.84 9.66 2.49
N GLN A 146 12.10 9.19 2.43
CA GLN A 146 12.76 8.58 3.58
C GLN A 146 14.27 8.86 3.61
N VAL A 147 14.80 8.97 4.82
CA VAL A 147 16.22 9.18 5.12
C VAL A 147 16.66 8.20 6.18
N ARG A 148 17.74 7.47 5.93
CA ARG A 148 18.36 6.59 6.94
C ARG A 148 19.35 7.36 7.78
N LEU A 149 19.15 7.38 9.10
CA LEU A 149 20.04 7.96 10.06
C LEU A 149 20.96 6.90 10.66
N GLN A 150 22.26 7.23 10.75
CA GLN A 150 23.28 6.37 11.33
C GLN A 150 23.74 6.93 12.68
N PRO A 151 24.14 6.08 13.63
CA PRO A 151 24.75 6.54 14.86
C PRO A 151 26.12 7.21 14.61
N GLY A 152 26.47 8.21 15.38
CA GLY A 152 27.78 8.87 15.27
C GLY A 152 27.74 10.37 15.54
N PRO A 153 28.89 11.05 15.49
CA PRO A 153 29.00 12.47 15.86
C PRO A 153 28.23 13.43 14.94
N GLY A 154 27.88 12.98 13.72
CA GLY A 154 27.09 13.76 12.75
C GLY A 154 25.56 13.59 12.89
N LEU A 155 25.07 12.77 13.83
CA LEU A 155 23.66 12.42 13.92
C LEU A 155 22.75 13.63 14.08
N ALA A 156 23.14 14.60 14.91
CA ALA A 156 22.33 15.80 15.14
C ALA A 156 22.14 16.61 13.85
N ALA A 157 23.21 16.84 13.09
CA ALA A 157 23.14 17.54 11.81
C ALA A 157 22.33 16.73 10.76
N ALA A 158 22.44 15.39 10.77
CA ALA A 158 21.67 14.52 9.88
C ALA A 158 20.17 14.55 10.21
N ILE A 159 19.77 14.69 11.48
CA ILE A 159 18.36 14.86 11.88
C ILE A 159 17.82 16.20 11.34
N ASP A 160 18.59 17.29 11.49
CA ASP A 160 18.17 18.60 11.01
C ASP A 160 18.02 18.62 9.48
N ALA A 161 18.96 17.99 8.77
CA ALA A 161 18.88 17.84 7.33
C ALA A 161 17.68 16.99 6.88
N ALA A 162 17.43 15.87 7.55
CA ALA A 162 16.29 15.00 7.26
C ALA A 162 14.95 15.73 7.47
N PHE A 163 14.84 16.55 8.53
CA PHE A 163 13.66 17.36 8.77
C PHE A 163 13.43 18.37 7.62
N ALA A 164 14.47 19.12 7.27
CA ALA A 164 14.40 20.11 6.20
C ALA A 164 14.04 19.50 4.82
N GLU A 165 14.48 18.28 4.55
CA GLU A 165 14.18 17.55 3.32
C GLU A 165 12.75 17.00 3.29
N LEU A 166 12.30 16.39 4.40
CA LEU A 166 11.10 15.56 4.42
C LEU A 166 9.84 16.30 4.91
N ASP A 167 9.98 17.35 5.71
CA ASP A 167 8.82 18.11 6.21
C ASP A 167 8.31 19.06 5.14
N GLN A 168 7.49 18.51 4.25
CA GLN A 168 6.90 19.22 3.12
C GLN A 168 5.38 19.30 3.24
N PRO A 169 4.71 20.30 2.65
CA PRO A 169 3.25 20.36 2.63
C PRO A 169 2.62 19.06 2.10
N GLY A 170 1.62 18.55 2.80
CA GLY A 170 0.88 17.35 2.42
C GLY A 170 1.47 16.03 2.93
N THR A 171 2.68 16.01 3.48
CA THR A 171 3.33 14.78 3.99
C THR A 171 2.69 14.26 5.29
N GLY A 172 1.88 15.08 5.97
CA GLY A 172 1.19 14.71 7.21
C GLY A 172 2.09 14.59 8.43
N GLY A 173 3.32 15.14 8.37
CA GLY A 173 4.37 14.99 9.38
C GLY A 173 5.29 13.79 9.08
N LEU A 174 6.13 13.49 10.05
CA LEU A 174 7.17 12.45 9.94
C LEU A 174 6.91 11.28 10.90
N ILE A 175 7.51 10.15 10.59
CA ILE A 175 7.59 8.98 11.45
C ILE A 175 9.03 8.47 11.47
N VAL A 176 9.55 8.18 12.66
CA VAL A 176 10.85 7.52 12.85
C VAL A 176 10.61 6.05 13.09
N GLU A 177 11.23 5.19 12.30
CA GLU A 177 11.13 3.75 12.43
C GLU A 177 12.50 3.13 12.72
N GLN A 178 12.52 2.13 13.58
CA GLN A 178 13.72 1.34 13.84
C GLN A 178 14.21 0.70 12.55
N PHE A 179 15.50 0.82 12.27
CA PHE A 179 16.10 0.01 11.21
C PHE A 179 16.13 -1.47 11.63
N VAL A 180 15.48 -2.31 10.86
CA VAL A 180 15.36 -3.75 11.14
C VAL A 180 16.37 -4.51 10.30
N PRO A 181 17.34 -5.23 10.91
CA PRO A 181 18.19 -6.17 10.21
C PRO A 181 17.43 -7.48 9.97
N PHE A 182 16.55 -7.48 8.97
CA PHE A 182 15.72 -8.63 8.66
C PHE A 182 16.51 -9.72 7.88
N GLU A 183 16.07 -10.96 7.97
CA GLU A 183 16.63 -12.11 7.24
C GLU A 183 16.12 -12.11 5.81
N ARG A 184 14.82 -11.79 5.62
CA ARG A 184 14.17 -11.63 4.32
C ARG A 184 12.91 -10.79 4.41
N GLU A 185 12.52 -10.25 3.28
CA GLU A 185 11.24 -9.58 3.08
C GLU A 185 10.23 -10.57 2.51
N LEU A 186 9.04 -10.60 3.08
CA LEU A 186 7.91 -11.41 2.62
C LEU A 186 6.74 -10.49 2.28
N SER A 187 5.86 -10.96 1.41
CA SER A 187 4.53 -10.37 1.26
C SER A 187 3.47 -11.46 1.32
N VAL A 188 2.36 -11.14 1.98
CA VAL A 188 1.12 -11.89 1.93
C VAL A 188 0.09 -11.07 1.16
N ILE A 189 -0.60 -11.72 0.21
CA ILE A 189 -1.64 -11.11 -0.62
C ILE A 189 -2.90 -11.94 -0.44
N ALA A 190 -4.00 -11.27 -0.18
CA ALA A 190 -5.29 -11.91 -0.03
C ALA A 190 -6.40 -11.09 -0.71
N ALA A 191 -7.47 -11.74 -1.08
CA ALA A 191 -8.70 -11.12 -1.53
C ALA A 191 -9.85 -11.51 -0.60
N ARG A 192 -10.70 -10.55 -0.26
CA ARG A 192 -11.94 -10.77 0.48
C ARG A 192 -13.14 -10.35 -0.36
N ALA A 193 -14.11 -11.24 -0.44
CA ALA A 193 -15.38 -10.99 -1.12
C ALA A 193 -16.39 -10.27 -0.20
N ARG A 194 -17.48 -9.78 -0.79
CA ARG A 194 -18.59 -9.14 -0.04
C ARG A 194 -19.30 -10.08 0.93
N ASP A 195 -19.31 -11.37 0.66
CA ASP A 195 -19.87 -12.39 1.55
C ASP A 195 -18.94 -12.74 2.73
N GLY A 196 -17.76 -12.10 2.78
CA GLY A 196 -16.75 -12.29 3.81
C GLY A 196 -15.78 -13.44 3.53
N SER A 197 -15.94 -14.19 2.44
CA SER A 197 -15.00 -15.25 2.06
C SER A 197 -13.63 -14.64 1.72
N VAL A 198 -12.55 -15.35 2.13
CA VAL A 198 -11.16 -14.90 1.96
C VAL A 198 -10.37 -15.95 1.20
N ALA A 199 -9.63 -15.52 0.18
CA ALA A 199 -8.65 -16.33 -0.51
C ALA A 199 -7.26 -15.71 -0.31
N VAL A 200 -6.26 -16.53 0.04
CA VAL A 200 -4.89 -16.08 0.30
C VAL A 200 -3.97 -16.74 -0.71
N TYR A 201 -3.12 -15.95 -1.36
CA TYR A 201 -2.05 -16.47 -2.21
C TYR A 201 -0.88 -16.99 -1.36
N PRO A 202 -0.10 -17.95 -1.86
CA PRO A 202 1.16 -18.33 -1.22
C PRO A 202 2.03 -17.09 -0.98
N LEU A 203 2.67 -17.01 0.19
CA LEU A 203 3.57 -15.93 0.52
C LEU A 203 4.69 -15.83 -0.52
N ALA A 204 5.06 -14.62 -0.88
CA ALA A 204 6.18 -14.35 -1.75
C ALA A 204 7.36 -13.78 -0.97
N GLU A 205 8.58 -14.27 -1.29
CA GLU A 205 9.84 -13.65 -0.86
C GLU A 205 10.23 -12.57 -1.85
N ASN A 206 10.58 -11.39 -1.35
CA ASN A 206 10.86 -10.21 -2.14
C ASN A 206 12.32 -9.75 -1.97
N VAL A 207 12.90 -9.28 -3.06
CA VAL A 207 14.24 -8.67 -3.06
C VAL A 207 14.11 -7.25 -3.60
N HIS A 208 14.37 -6.27 -2.74
CA HIS A 208 14.44 -4.86 -3.11
C HIS A 208 15.90 -4.43 -3.34
N ARG A 209 16.10 -3.54 -4.31
CA ARG A 209 17.38 -2.85 -4.53
C ARG A 209 17.12 -1.38 -4.82
N GLY A 210 17.69 -0.50 -3.99
CA GLY A 210 17.46 0.94 -4.07
C GLY A 210 16.01 1.34 -3.87
N GLY A 211 15.27 0.63 -2.98
CA GLY A 211 13.85 0.89 -2.70
C GLY A 211 12.88 0.39 -3.77
N VAL A 212 13.36 -0.33 -4.79
CA VAL A 212 12.52 -0.87 -5.88
C VAL A 212 12.52 -2.38 -5.83
N LEU A 213 11.34 -2.99 -5.86
CA LEU A 213 11.17 -4.45 -5.96
C LEU A 213 11.79 -4.95 -7.28
N ARG A 214 12.70 -5.91 -7.21
CA ARG A 214 13.42 -6.48 -8.36
C ARG A 214 13.09 -7.93 -8.61
N LEU A 215 12.75 -8.68 -7.58
CA LEU A 215 12.44 -10.09 -7.69
C LEU A 215 11.43 -10.48 -6.61
N SER A 216 10.42 -11.24 -7.02
CA SER A 216 9.52 -11.97 -6.13
C SER A 216 9.60 -13.45 -6.44
N ARG A 217 9.67 -14.28 -5.42
CA ARG A 217 9.62 -15.75 -5.52
C ARG A 217 8.41 -16.26 -4.77
N ALA A 218 7.48 -16.89 -5.47
CA ALA A 218 6.30 -17.50 -4.87
C ALA A 218 6.14 -18.96 -5.36
N PRO A 219 5.85 -19.89 -4.45
CA PRO A 219 5.86 -19.75 -3.00
C PRO A 219 7.25 -19.36 -2.46
N ALA A 220 7.28 -18.62 -1.34
CA ALA A 220 8.53 -18.27 -0.67
C ALA A 220 9.33 -19.54 -0.32
N PRO A 221 10.61 -19.65 -0.74
CA PRO A 221 11.38 -20.88 -0.51
C PRO A 221 11.68 -21.08 0.98
N ASN A 222 11.67 -22.36 1.42
CA ASN A 222 11.98 -22.75 2.80
C ASN A 222 11.20 -21.98 3.86
N LEU A 223 9.95 -21.66 3.57
CA LEU A 223 9.07 -20.94 4.50
C LEU A 223 8.62 -21.88 5.62
N ASP A 224 8.83 -21.47 6.88
CA ASP A 224 8.26 -22.16 8.03
C ASP A 224 6.73 -22.09 7.98
N PRO A 225 6.01 -23.23 8.06
CA PRO A 225 4.56 -23.25 8.10
C PRO A 225 3.94 -22.42 9.25
N ALA A 226 4.66 -22.20 10.34
CA ALA A 226 4.19 -21.35 11.43
C ALA A 226 4.22 -19.86 11.03
N ILE A 227 5.24 -19.43 10.30
CA ILE A 227 5.35 -18.09 9.74
C ILE A 227 4.23 -17.84 8.71
N ALA A 228 3.98 -18.82 7.82
CA ALA A 228 2.90 -18.74 6.84
C ALA A 228 1.54 -18.54 7.55
N ARG A 229 1.21 -19.40 8.50
CA ARG A 229 -0.05 -19.30 9.28
C ARG A 229 -0.18 -17.96 10.01
N THR A 230 0.91 -17.44 10.58
CA THR A 230 0.90 -16.13 11.25
C THR A 230 0.55 -15.01 10.28
N ALA A 231 1.14 -15.01 9.09
CA ALA A 231 0.85 -14.01 8.05
C ALA A 231 -0.61 -14.11 7.55
N GLU A 232 -1.10 -15.33 7.31
CA GLU A 232 -2.48 -15.58 6.87
C GLU A 232 -3.51 -15.13 7.92
N GLN A 233 -3.27 -15.44 9.20
CA GLN A 233 -4.14 -15.00 10.30
C GLN A 233 -4.14 -13.49 10.43
N PHE A 234 -3.00 -12.85 10.28
CA PHE A 234 -2.89 -11.40 10.36
C PHE A 234 -3.64 -10.70 9.22
N ILE A 235 -3.41 -11.12 7.96
CA ILE A 235 -4.10 -10.48 6.83
C ILE A 235 -5.61 -10.71 6.90
N ALA A 236 -6.06 -11.87 7.35
CA ALA A 236 -7.49 -12.14 7.55
C ALA A 236 -8.11 -11.23 8.61
N ALA A 237 -7.44 -11.02 9.74
CA ALA A 237 -7.87 -10.09 10.79
C ALA A 237 -7.91 -8.64 10.29
N LEU A 238 -6.93 -8.24 9.49
CA LEU A 238 -6.85 -6.90 8.90
C LEU A 238 -7.98 -6.67 7.89
N LEU A 239 -8.25 -7.62 7.00
CA LEU A 239 -9.35 -7.59 6.04
C LEU A 239 -10.71 -7.47 6.75
N GLN A 240 -10.90 -8.25 7.83
CA GLN A 240 -12.12 -8.20 8.63
C GLN A 240 -12.28 -6.86 9.35
N HIS A 241 -11.22 -6.34 9.98
CA HIS A 241 -11.27 -5.08 10.73
C HIS A 241 -11.60 -3.87 9.84
N LEU A 242 -11.04 -3.86 8.62
CA LEU A 242 -11.26 -2.78 7.65
C LEU A 242 -12.57 -2.92 6.87
N ASP A 243 -13.37 -3.96 7.14
CA ASP A 243 -14.50 -4.38 6.27
C ASP A 243 -14.12 -4.34 4.80
N TYR A 244 -12.96 -4.90 4.53
CA TYR A 244 -12.30 -4.81 3.24
C TYR A 244 -13.00 -5.68 2.19
N VAL A 245 -13.17 -5.14 1.00
CA VAL A 245 -13.59 -5.90 -0.19
C VAL A 245 -12.59 -5.63 -1.30
N GLY A 246 -12.03 -6.68 -1.89
CA GLY A 246 -11.00 -6.58 -2.91
C GLY A 246 -9.68 -7.22 -2.49
N VAL A 247 -8.58 -6.82 -3.15
CA VAL A 247 -7.23 -7.34 -2.92
C VAL A 247 -6.46 -6.44 -1.97
N LEU A 248 -5.84 -7.03 -0.97
CA LEU A 248 -4.94 -6.38 -0.02
C LEU A 248 -3.59 -7.10 -0.02
N ALA A 249 -2.50 -6.36 -0.01
CA ALA A 249 -1.16 -6.88 0.21
C ALA A 249 -0.56 -6.30 1.50
N VAL A 250 0.22 -7.11 2.22
CA VAL A 250 1.00 -6.66 3.38
C VAL A 250 2.43 -7.10 3.20
N GLU A 251 3.36 -6.15 3.35
CA GLU A 251 4.79 -6.41 3.39
C GLU A 251 5.26 -6.69 4.82
N LEU A 252 6.07 -7.71 4.97
CA LEU A 252 6.49 -8.27 6.23
C LEU A 252 8.01 -8.46 6.25
N PHE A 253 8.64 -8.18 7.38
CA PHE A 253 10.02 -8.58 7.66
C PHE A 253 10.04 -9.84 8.50
N GLU A 254 10.82 -10.86 8.10
CA GLU A 254 11.11 -12.00 8.94
C GLU A 254 12.40 -11.76 9.72
N VAL A 255 12.30 -11.88 11.05
CA VAL A 255 13.39 -11.62 12.00
C VAL A 255 13.35 -12.63 13.13
N GLY A 256 14.35 -13.50 13.23
CA GLY A 256 14.45 -14.49 14.30
C GLY A 256 13.21 -15.39 14.41
N GLY A 257 12.69 -15.83 13.27
CA GLY A 257 11.49 -16.68 13.20
C GLY A 257 10.19 -15.97 13.59
N ARG A 258 10.14 -14.64 13.53
CA ARG A 258 8.94 -13.82 13.79
C ARG A 258 8.71 -12.84 12.64
N LEU A 259 7.46 -12.41 12.48
CA LEU A 259 7.08 -11.40 11.50
C LEU A 259 6.92 -10.01 12.15
N LEU A 260 7.41 -9.01 11.43
CA LEU A 260 7.12 -7.61 11.70
C LEU A 260 6.45 -7.02 10.46
N ALA A 261 5.27 -6.42 10.62
CA ALA A 261 4.59 -5.75 9.53
C ALA A 261 5.29 -4.44 9.17
N ASN A 262 5.58 -4.28 7.87
CA ASN A 262 6.18 -3.08 7.31
C ASN A 262 5.10 -2.11 6.82
N GLU A 263 4.40 -2.46 5.75
CA GLU A 263 3.35 -1.62 5.17
C GLU A 263 2.27 -2.47 4.50
N MET A 264 1.10 -1.88 4.24
CA MET A 264 0.06 -2.49 3.44
C MET A 264 -0.20 -1.69 2.17
N ALA A 265 -0.65 -2.40 1.13
CA ALA A 265 -1.16 -1.80 -0.09
C ALA A 265 -2.63 -2.18 -0.23
N PRO A 266 -3.58 -1.23 -0.10
CA PRO A 266 -5.01 -1.49 -0.21
C PRO A 266 -5.44 -1.62 -1.68
N ARG A 267 -4.73 -2.44 -2.45
CA ARG A 267 -4.85 -2.67 -3.89
C ARG A 267 -4.02 -3.89 -4.31
N VAL A 268 -4.08 -4.21 -5.59
CA VAL A 268 -3.09 -5.12 -6.21
C VAL A 268 -1.66 -4.61 -6.00
N HIS A 269 -0.70 -5.52 -5.90
CA HIS A 269 0.67 -5.18 -5.52
C HIS A 269 1.72 -5.80 -6.45
N ASN A 270 2.86 -5.12 -6.59
CA ASN A 270 3.97 -5.57 -7.43
C ASN A 270 4.44 -7.00 -7.08
N SER A 271 4.46 -7.35 -5.80
CA SER A 271 4.84 -8.69 -5.35
C SER A 271 3.83 -9.79 -5.72
N GLY A 272 2.66 -9.42 -6.25
CA GLY A 272 1.63 -10.33 -6.74
C GLY A 272 1.59 -10.46 -8.27
N HIS A 273 2.48 -9.81 -9.03
CA HIS A 273 2.47 -9.89 -10.50
C HIS A 273 2.77 -11.32 -11.01
N TRP A 274 3.47 -12.14 -10.24
CA TRP A 274 3.69 -13.54 -10.56
C TRP A 274 2.39 -14.33 -10.72
N THR A 275 1.28 -13.85 -10.12
CA THR A 275 -0.02 -14.53 -10.21
C THR A 275 -0.63 -14.50 -11.61
N ILE A 276 -0.17 -13.62 -12.50
CA ILE A 276 -0.65 -13.51 -13.88
C ILE A 276 -0.39 -14.82 -14.65
N GLU A 277 0.83 -15.36 -14.54
CA GLU A 277 1.22 -16.60 -15.21
C GLU A 277 1.35 -17.80 -14.24
N GLY A 278 1.48 -17.54 -12.94
CA GLY A 278 1.78 -18.55 -11.92
C GLY A 278 0.61 -18.98 -11.07
N SER A 279 -0.59 -18.48 -11.29
CA SER A 279 -1.81 -18.82 -10.54
C SER A 279 -2.96 -19.15 -11.48
N VAL A 280 -3.93 -19.93 -10.98
CA VAL A 280 -5.18 -20.23 -11.72
C VAL A 280 -6.03 -18.96 -11.89
N CYS A 281 -5.96 -18.04 -10.93
CA CYS A 281 -6.63 -16.74 -10.97
C CYS A 281 -5.62 -15.69 -10.52
N SER A 282 -5.38 -14.68 -11.33
CA SER A 282 -4.45 -13.59 -11.00
C SER A 282 -5.04 -12.67 -9.91
N GLN A 283 -4.18 -11.89 -9.24
CA GLN A 283 -4.64 -10.88 -8.29
C GLN A 283 -5.58 -9.84 -8.93
N PHE A 284 -5.46 -9.63 -10.23
CA PHE A 284 -6.32 -8.72 -10.99
C PHE A 284 -7.69 -9.32 -11.23
N GLU A 285 -7.75 -10.58 -11.66
CA GLU A 285 -9.01 -11.31 -11.90
C GLU A 285 -9.78 -11.53 -10.61
N ILE A 286 -9.11 -11.98 -9.53
CA ILE A 286 -9.78 -12.22 -8.24
C ILE A 286 -10.26 -10.90 -7.64
N GLY A 287 -9.52 -9.80 -7.79
CA GLY A 287 -9.93 -8.47 -7.36
C GLY A 287 -11.22 -8.02 -8.05
N ARG A 288 -11.34 -8.25 -9.34
CA ARG A 288 -12.55 -7.95 -10.12
C ARG A 288 -13.74 -8.83 -9.72
N ALA A 289 -13.51 -10.11 -9.47
CA ALA A 289 -14.58 -11.04 -9.12
C ALA A 289 -15.19 -10.77 -7.74
N HIS A 290 -14.48 -10.04 -6.88
CA HIS A 290 -14.87 -9.80 -5.49
C HIS A 290 -15.47 -8.40 -5.24
N VAL A 291 -15.47 -7.50 -6.24
CA VAL A 291 -16.12 -6.17 -6.19
C VAL A 291 -17.46 -6.12 -7.01
#